data_a65d0d7a7f0c84b5c445b495c60e3563
#
_entry.id   a65d0d7a7f0c84b5c445b495c60e3563
#
_cell.length_a   1.000
_cell.length_b   1.000
_cell.length_c   1.000
_cell.angle_alpha   90.00
_cell.angle_beta   90.00
_cell.angle_gamma   90.00
#
_symmetry.space_group_name_H-M   'P 1'
#
loop_
_entity.id
_entity.type
_entity.pdbx_description
1 polymer ?
#
loop_
_entity_poly.entity_id
_entity_poly.type
_entity_poly.pdbx_seq_one_letter_code
_entity_poly.pdbx_strand_id
1 'polypeptide(L)'
;MERGSGQEEGTIMTSRTSVLTRRQCLATATLALAAAGLPLRPALALVTIRQGYQTNMWGMPTYYLLKSGALEKRGISFQEFAVPSGNLTMQQMVARQVDMGTYAGPSFIIGHDKGGLVAVAVIEHVGRTAAVVARKDLNITKVEQLRGLKIANQTGSSVGNIFVDQIAPAAGLKKGDYQEVRMNVNDMVAAMAARTVDAMVNVEPYNAIAEADGIGTVILDFSHVDRMPVFMAATPDFVQQNPDAVVAYLKAWLDVARDFKERPQKVAEVIYGFFTGKGYNMSLETFRKALSKVEVDPGFPPDLRPYMQHHAEILLKEKKISAIPDWSKALRPDFMERARAGA
;
A
#
# COMPACT_ATOMS: atom_id res chain seq x y z
N MET A 1 72.12 -0.72 62.38
CA MET A 1 71.50 -0.30 63.66
C MET A 1 70.01 -0.44 63.49
N GLU A 2 69.53 -1.53 63.97
CA GLU A 2 68.61 -1.70 65.12
C GLU A 2 67.17 -1.30 64.78
N ARG A 3 66.35 -2.28 64.62
CA ARG A 3 65.40 -2.94 65.54
C ARG A 3 64.09 -2.20 65.68
N GLY A 4 63.03 -2.95 65.58
CA GLY A 4 61.79 -2.73 66.23
C GLY A 4 60.62 -3.58 65.67
N SER A 5 60.43 -4.66 66.36
CA SER A 5 59.34 -5.64 66.22
C SER A 5 58.01 -5.06 66.66
N GLY A 6 56.92 -5.46 66.08
CA GLY A 6 55.54 -5.30 66.53
C GLY A 6 54.60 -6.19 65.81
N GLN A 7 54.34 -7.38 66.38
CA GLN A 7 53.24 -8.25 65.95
C GLN A 7 51.96 -7.74 66.54
N GLU A 8 50.96 -7.54 65.73
CA GLU A 8 49.55 -7.49 66.13
C GLU A 8 48.77 -8.53 65.37
N GLU A 9 48.27 -9.51 66.12
CA GLU A 9 47.30 -10.49 65.67
C GLU A 9 45.96 -9.83 65.34
N GLY A 10 45.59 -9.77 64.03
CA GLY A 10 44.28 -9.33 63.58
C GLY A 10 43.43 -10.51 63.12
N THR A 11 42.43 -10.84 63.93
CA THR A 11 41.41 -11.86 63.68
C THR A 11 40.74 -11.70 62.31
N ILE A 12 40.94 -12.68 61.47
CA ILE A 12 40.28 -12.71 60.13
C ILE A 12 38.85 -13.23 60.27
N MET A 13 37.87 -12.33 60.24
CA MET A 13 36.46 -12.64 60.09
C MET A 13 36.17 -13.03 58.62
N THR A 14 36.10 -14.35 58.34
CA THR A 14 35.67 -14.83 57.01
C THR A 14 34.17 -14.68 56.85
N SER A 15 33.75 -13.64 56.11
CA SER A 15 32.38 -13.52 55.64
C SER A 15 32.14 -14.50 54.50
N ARG A 16 31.37 -15.56 54.73
CA ARG A 16 30.86 -16.45 53.69
C ARG A 16 29.79 -15.72 52.91
N THR A 17 30.13 -15.11 51.80
CA THR A 17 29.18 -14.70 50.74
C THR A 17 28.69 -15.94 49.99
N SER A 18 27.47 -16.36 50.29
CA SER A 18 26.80 -17.43 49.53
C SER A 18 26.45 -16.90 48.13
N VAL A 19 27.20 -17.31 47.11
CA VAL A 19 26.89 -17.02 45.71
C VAL A 19 25.70 -17.90 45.30
N LEU A 20 24.52 -17.27 45.15
CA LEU A 20 23.34 -17.94 44.62
C LEU A 20 23.61 -18.39 43.18
N THR A 21 23.42 -19.66 42.90
CA THR A 21 23.58 -20.22 41.56
C THR A 21 22.49 -19.72 40.61
N ARG A 22 22.80 -19.61 39.32
CA ARG A 22 21.86 -19.18 38.24
C ARG A 22 20.49 -19.89 38.33
N ARG A 23 20.41 -21.12 38.79
CA ARG A 23 19.18 -21.89 38.99
C ARG A 23 18.33 -21.38 40.17
N GLN A 24 18.95 -20.90 41.23
CA GLN A 24 18.22 -20.34 42.39
C GLN A 24 17.65 -18.95 42.11
N CYS A 25 18.31 -18.11 41.29
CA CYS A 25 17.77 -16.85 40.86
C CYS A 25 16.54 -16.99 39.91
N LEU A 26 16.52 -18.04 39.08
CA LEU A 26 15.36 -18.31 38.22
C LEU A 26 14.16 -18.85 38.99
N ALA A 27 14.36 -19.66 40.01
CA ALA A 27 13.29 -20.21 40.85
C ALA A 27 12.61 -19.14 41.75
N THR A 28 13.35 -18.16 42.25
CA THR A 28 12.79 -17.06 43.05
C THR A 28 12.04 -16.02 42.20
N ALA A 29 12.44 -15.80 40.95
CA ALA A 29 11.71 -14.91 40.03
C ALA A 29 10.34 -15.51 39.64
N THR A 30 10.26 -16.83 39.44
CA THR A 30 9.01 -17.51 39.07
C THR A 30 7.98 -17.54 40.18
N LEU A 31 8.41 -17.67 41.46
CA LEU A 31 7.50 -17.65 42.60
C LEU A 31 6.96 -16.25 42.92
N ALA A 32 7.74 -15.20 42.70
CA ALA A 32 7.29 -13.82 42.94
C ALA A 32 6.21 -13.33 41.93
N LEU A 33 6.20 -13.82 40.68
CA LEU A 33 5.16 -13.51 39.72
C LEU A 33 3.85 -14.28 39.97
N ALA A 34 3.91 -15.49 40.55
CA ALA A 34 2.72 -16.28 40.87
C ALA A 34 1.92 -15.72 42.06
N ALA A 35 2.55 -14.94 42.92
CA ALA A 35 1.92 -14.37 44.11
C ALA A 35 1.14 -13.07 43.81
N ALA A 36 1.34 -12.44 42.64
CA ALA A 36 0.72 -11.16 42.31
C ALA A 36 -0.66 -11.27 41.64
N GLY A 37 -1.15 -12.46 41.28
CA GLY A 37 -2.49 -12.68 40.70
C GLY A 37 -2.79 -11.90 39.44
N LEU A 38 -1.75 -11.30 38.82
CA LEU A 38 -1.89 -10.57 37.55
C LEU A 38 -2.00 -11.60 36.43
N PRO A 39 -3.08 -11.54 35.57
CA PRO A 39 -3.13 -12.38 34.41
C PRO A 39 -1.92 -12.03 33.54
N LEU A 40 -0.99 -12.97 33.36
CA LEU A 40 0.03 -12.91 32.32
C LEU A 40 -0.70 -12.80 30.99
N ARG A 41 -0.89 -11.57 30.51
CA ARG A 41 -1.29 -11.38 29.12
C ARG A 41 -0.20 -12.05 28.30
N PRO A 42 -0.54 -13.05 27.45
CA PRO A 42 0.45 -13.60 26.55
C PRO A 42 1.04 -12.41 25.79
N ALA A 43 2.37 -12.27 25.83
CA ALA A 43 3.06 -11.32 24.97
C ALA A 43 2.60 -11.68 23.57
N LEU A 44 1.82 -10.79 22.92
CA LEU A 44 1.41 -10.96 21.54
C LEU A 44 2.69 -11.20 20.75
N ALA A 45 2.82 -12.40 20.19
CA ALA A 45 3.96 -12.73 19.36
C ALA A 45 3.99 -11.68 18.23
N LEU A 46 5.10 -10.95 18.13
CA LEU A 46 5.29 -9.94 17.08
C LEU A 46 5.20 -10.65 15.72
N VAL A 47 4.10 -10.41 15.00
CA VAL A 47 3.96 -10.86 13.61
C VAL A 47 4.63 -9.84 12.73
N THR A 48 5.54 -10.27 11.87
CA THR A 48 6.16 -9.42 10.85
C THR A 48 5.41 -9.59 9.53
N ILE A 49 4.89 -8.48 8.97
CA ILE A 49 4.20 -8.45 7.69
C ILE A 49 5.17 -7.94 6.62
N ARG A 50 5.39 -8.72 5.56
CA ARG A 50 6.05 -8.23 4.35
C ARG A 50 5.00 -7.48 3.54
N GLN A 51 5.08 -6.13 3.56
CA GLN A 51 4.07 -5.24 2.98
C GLN A 51 4.51 -4.67 1.65
N GLY A 52 3.78 -5.00 0.57
CA GLY A 52 3.94 -4.43 -0.76
C GLY A 52 3.04 -3.21 -0.99
N TYR A 53 3.57 -2.17 -1.63
CA TYR A 53 2.80 -0.99 -2.02
C TYR A 53 3.45 -0.22 -3.17
N GLN A 54 2.67 0.67 -3.83
CA GLN A 54 3.14 1.48 -4.95
C GLN A 54 3.85 2.75 -4.46
N THR A 55 4.87 3.20 -5.23
CA THR A 55 5.61 4.44 -4.94
C THR A 55 4.95 5.69 -5.53
N ASN A 56 3.75 5.58 -6.08
CA ASN A 56 2.89 6.68 -6.50
C ASN A 56 1.80 6.96 -5.45
N MET A 57 0.85 7.86 -5.76
CA MET A 57 -0.18 8.29 -4.80
C MET A 57 -1.04 7.13 -4.25
N TRP A 58 -1.23 6.06 -5.02
CA TRP A 58 -2.04 4.90 -4.62
C TRP A 58 -1.43 4.06 -3.48
N GLY A 59 -0.11 4.10 -3.30
CA GLY A 59 0.55 3.43 -2.19
C GLY A 59 0.73 4.32 -0.97
N MET A 60 0.37 5.58 -1.05
CA MET A 60 0.67 6.54 0.02
C MET A 60 -0.17 6.37 1.28
N PRO A 61 -1.45 5.97 1.23
CA PRO A 61 -2.16 5.57 2.44
C PRO A 61 -1.49 4.39 3.15
N THR A 62 -0.98 3.40 2.39
CA THR A 62 -0.19 2.29 2.96
C THR A 62 1.13 2.79 3.55
N TYR A 63 1.86 3.66 2.86
CA TYR A 63 3.06 4.29 3.41
C TYR A 63 2.75 5.03 4.73
N TYR A 64 1.67 5.80 4.76
CA TYR A 64 1.25 6.48 5.99
C TYR A 64 0.93 5.49 7.12
N LEU A 65 0.22 4.40 6.84
CA LEU A 65 -0.02 3.33 7.81
C LEU A 65 1.30 2.84 8.43
N LEU A 66 2.30 2.54 7.59
CA LEU A 66 3.61 2.05 8.04
C LEU A 66 4.39 3.07 8.89
N LYS A 67 4.15 4.38 8.68
CA LYS A 67 4.86 5.47 9.42
C LYS A 67 4.06 6.05 10.57
N SER A 68 2.78 5.69 10.73
CA SER A 68 1.88 6.26 11.74
C SER A 68 2.07 5.71 13.15
N GLY A 69 2.78 4.59 13.30
CA GLY A 69 2.88 3.84 14.55
C GLY A 69 1.62 3.03 14.88
N ALA A 70 0.64 2.95 13.97
CA ALA A 70 -0.62 2.24 14.20
C ALA A 70 -0.45 0.72 14.24
N LEU A 71 0.54 0.18 13.51
CA LEU A 71 0.88 -1.25 13.50
C LEU A 71 1.63 -1.66 14.78
N GLU A 72 2.63 -0.90 15.18
CA GLU A 72 3.44 -1.16 16.37
C GLU A 72 2.59 -1.17 17.63
N LYS A 73 1.61 -0.26 17.75
CA LYS A 73 0.63 -0.24 18.85
C LYS A 73 -0.19 -1.52 18.96
N ARG A 74 -0.23 -2.33 17.90
CA ARG A 74 -0.95 -3.60 17.82
C ARG A 74 -0.03 -4.82 17.82
N GLY A 75 1.27 -4.63 18.11
CA GLY A 75 2.25 -5.70 18.13
C GLY A 75 2.57 -6.25 16.73
N ILE A 76 2.40 -5.45 15.69
CA ILE A 76 2.73 -5.81 14.31
C ILE A 76 4.00 -5.07 13.91
N SER A 77 5.03 -5.82 13.50
CA SER A 77 6.19 -5.29 12.77
C SER A 77 6.00 -5.47 11.27
N PHE A 78 6.78 -4.76 10.46
CA PHE A 78 6.66 -4.84 9.00
C PHE A 78 8.01 -4.73 8.30
N GLN A 79 8.04 -5.28 7.08
CA GLN A 79 9.10 -5.10 6.11
C GLN A 79 8.49 -4.49 4.83
N GLU A 80 9.08 -3.38 4.35
CA GLU A 80 8.53 -2.64 3.22
C GLU A 80 9.04 -3.17 1.88
N PHE A 81 8.12 -3.32 0.91
CA PHE A 81 8.41 -3.64 -0.49
C PHE A 81 7.72 -2.61 -1.39
N ALA A 82 8.41 -1.50 -1.61
CA ALA A 82 7.91 -0.39 -2.43
C ALA A 82 8.30 -0.57 -3.91
N VAL A 83 7.31 -0.58 -4.80
CA VAL A 83 7.49 -0.78 -6.25
C VAL A 83 6.70 0.24 -7.07
N PRO A 84 7.08 0.50 -8.35
CA PRO A 84 6.41 1.52 -9.16
C PRO A 84 4.93 1.25 -9.49
N SER A 85 4.46 0.00 -9.44
CA SER A 85 3.09 -0.33 -9.85
C SER A 85 2.47 -1.47 -9.04
N GLY A 86 1.13 -1.47 -8.93
CA GLY A 86 0.39 -2.53 -8.27
C GLY A 86 0.53 -3.90 -8.95
N ASN A 87 0.76 -3.93 -10.25
CA ASN A 87 1.04 -5.19 -10.95
C ASN A 87 2.35 -5.84 -10.46
N LEU A 88 3.38 -5.05 -10.17
CA LEU A 88 4.62 -5.57 -9.58
C LEU A 88 4.40 -6.06 -8.15
N THR A 89 3.60 -5.34 -7.34
CA THR A 89 3.20 -5.81 -6.00
C THR A 89 2.48 -7.16 -6.10
N MET A 90 1.51 -7.28 -7.02
CA MET A 90 0.79 -8.54 -7.24
C MET A 90 1.73 -9.68 -7.63
N GLN A 91 2.69 -9.44 -8.54
CA GLN A 91 3.69 -10.44 -8.93
C GLN A 91 4.55 -10.91 -7.76
N GLN A 92 5.01 -10.00 -6.90
CA GLN A 92 5.76 -10.33 -5.68
C GLN A 92 4.92 -11.18 -4.71
N MET A 93 3.62 -10.91 -4.60
CA MET A 93 2.70 -11.70 -3.77
C MET A 93 2.46 -13.11 -4.36
N VAL A 94 2.26 -13.23 -5.66
CA VAL A 94 2.15 -14.53 -6.35
C VAL A 94 3.42 -15.35 -6.15
N ALA A 95 4.60 -14.70 -6.19
CA ALA A 95 5.89 -15.32 -5.89
C ALA A 95 6.17 -15.55 -4.39
N ARG A 96 5.20 -15.25 -3.49
CA ARG A 96 5.34 -15.39 -2.03
C ARG A 96 6.47 -14.57 -1.39
N GLN A 97 6.95 -13.52 -2.07
CA GLN A 97 7.92 -12.57 -1.54
C GLN A 97 7.29 -11.55 -0.58
N VAL A 98 6.00 -11.28 -0.75
CA VAL A 98 5.20 -10.29 0.00
C VAL A 98 3.95 -10.99 0.53
N ASP A 99 3.55 -10.68 1.77
CA ASP A 99 2.41 -11.29 2.45
C ASP A 99 1.11 -10.55 2.19
N MET A 100 1.18 -9.21 2.29
CA MET A 100 0.06 -8.30 2.07
C MET A 100 0.47 -7.20 1.10
N GLY A 101 -0.45 -6.78 0.24
CA GLY A 101 -0.15 -5.78 -0.77
C GLY A 101 -1.37 -5.04 -1.30
N THR A 102 -1.13 -3.84 -1.85
CA THR A 102 -2.19 -2.97 -2.38
C THR A 102 -2.11 -2.86 -3.90
N TYR A 103 -3.25 -2.99 -4.57
CA TYR A 103 -3.40 -2.79 -6.01
C TYR A 103 -4.89 -2.78 -6.41
N ALA A 104 -5.17 -2.23 -7.61
CA ALA A 104 -6.52 -2.09 -8.11
C ALA A 104 -7.13 -3.42 -8.62
N GLY A 105 -8.44 -3.41 -8.86
CA GLY A 105 -9.27 -4.57 -9.19
C GLY A 105 -8.74 -5.49 -10.28
N PRO A 106 -8.38 -5.02 -11.48
CA PRO A 106 -7.88 -5.91 -12.54
C PRO A 106 -6.63 -6.69 -12.14
N SER A 107 -5.68 -6.05 -11.42
CA SER A 107 -4.49 -6.75 -10.90
C SER A 107 -4.85 -7.76 -9.80
N PHE A 108 -5.86 -7.45 -8.97
CA PHE A 108 -6.34 -8.40 -7.95
C PHE A 108 -6.93 -9.65 -8.59
N ILE A 109 -7.77 -9.51 -9.60
CA ILE A 109 -8.39 -10.64 -10.31
C ILE A 109 -7.32 -11.56 -10.90
N ILE A 110 -6.29 -10.99 -11.55
CA ILE A 110 -5.15 -11.75 -12.07
C ILE A 110 -4.38 -12.43 -10.94
N GLY A 111 -4.13 -11.72 -9.84
CA GLY A 111 -3.42 -12.26 -8.68
C GLY A 111 -4.17 -13.40 -8.00
N HIS A 112 -5.51 -13.35 -7.97
CA HIS A 112 -6.34 -14.46 -7.49
C HIS A 112 -6.22 -15.69 -8.42
N ASP A 113 -6.35 -15.50 -9.74
CA ASP A 113 -6.23 -16.58 -10.72
C ASP A 113 -4.84 -17.26 -10.68
N LYS A 114 -3.77 -16.47 -10.54
CA LYS A 114 -2.39 -17.00 -10.61
C LYS A 114 -1.83 -17.48 -9.27
N GLY A 115 -2.31 -16.95 -8.14
CA GLY A 115 -1.72 -17.19 -6.83
C GLY A 115 -2.72 -17.42 -5.70
N GLY A 116 -4.03 -17.49 -5.99
CA GLY A 116 -5.06 -17.66 -4.97
C GLY A 116 -5.15 -16.48 -3.98
N LEU A 117 -4.65 -15.28 -4.34
CA LEU A 117 -4.66 -14.13 -3.47
C LEU A 117 -6.09 -13.76 -3.05
N VAL A 118 -6.29 -13.35 -1.81
CA VAL A 118 -7.60 -12.98 -1.29
C VAL A 118 -7.64 -11.51 -0.90
N ALA A 119 -8.77 -10.84 -1.13
CA ALA A 119 -8.99 -9.47 -0.69
C ALA A 119 -9.58 -9.45 0.72
N VAL A 120 -8.95 -8.74 1.65
CA VAL A 120 -9.41 -8.58 3.04
C VAL A 120 -10.13 -7.25 3.27
N ALA A 121 -9.95 -6.28 2.37
CA ALA A 121 -10.71 -5.04 2.27
C ALA A 121 -10.50 -4.35 0.91
N VAL A 122 -11.41 -3.50 0.49
CA VAL A 122 -11.11 -2.31 -0.32
C VAL A 122 -10.67 -1.24 0.68
N ILE A 123 -9.55 -0.57 0.45
CA ILE A 123 -8.99 0.41 1.40
C ILE A 123 -9.16 1.85 0.95
N GLU A 124 -9.25 2.06 -0.34
CA GLU A 124 -9.36 3.38 -0.95
C GLU A 124 -9.98 3.31 -2.36
N HIS A 125 -10.45 4.46 -2.85
CA HIS A 125 -10.84 4.66 -4.23
C HIS A 125 -9.96 5.75 -4.85
N VAL A 126 -9.44 5.48 -6.04
CA VAL A 126 -8.39 6.30 -6.66
C VAL A 126 -8.71 6.77 -8.09
N GLY A 127 -9.95 6.58 -8.55
CA GLY A 127 -10.36 6.98 -9.90
C GLY A 127 -10.06 8.45 -10.21
N ARG A 128 -10.24 9.35 -9.24
CA ARG A 128 -9.90 10.77 -9.38
C ARG A 128 -8.41 11.06 -9.53
N THR A 129 -7.54 10.10 -9.16
CA THR A 129 -6.08 10.26 -9.23
C THR A 129 -5.52 9.82 -10.56
N ALA A 130 -6.23 8.99 -11.33
CA ALA A 130 -5.82 8.56 -12.66
C ALA A 130 -6.42 9.51 -13.73
N ALA A 131 -5.63 9.84 -14.74
CA ALA A 131 -6.08 10.78 -15.76
C ALA A 131 -5.40 10.55 -17.11
N VAL A 132 -6.07 11.03 -18.16
CA VAL A 132 -5.46 11.31 -19.45
C VAL A 132 -5.01 12.77 -19.44
N VAL A 133 -3.73 12.99 -19.66
CA VAL A 133 -3.09 14.32 -19.69
C VAL A 133 -2.52 14.53 -21.09
N ALA A 134 -2.93 15.58 -21.78
CA ALA A 134 -2.37 15.96 -23.08
C ALA A 134 -1.37 17.10 -22.95
N ARG A 135 -0.37 17.16 -23.82
CA ARG A 135 0.55 18.29 -23.88
C ARG A 135 -0.23 19.60 -24.07
N LYS A 136 0.11 20.59 -23.25
CA LYS A 136 -0.59 21.88 -23.20
C LYS A 136 -0.54 22.65 -24.54
N ASP A 137 0.59 22.57 -25.25
CA ASP A 137 0.80 23.24 -26.54
C ASP A 137 -0.04 22.68 -27.68
N LEU A 138 -0.64 21.50 -27.53
CA LEU A 138 -1.51 20.89 -28.53
C LEU A 138 -2.97 21.33 -28.42
N ASN A 139 -3.36 22.03 -27.33
CA ASN A 139 -4.73 22.52 -27.09
C ASN A 139 -5.82 21.43 -27.21
N ILE A 140 -5.47 20.20 -26.81
CA ILE A 140 -6.38 19.04 -26.76
C ILE A 140 -7.27 19.15 -25.53
N THR A 141 -8.58 18.96 -25.69
CA THR A 141 -9.57 19.05 -24.62
C THR A 141 -10.44 17.81 -24.49
N LYS A 142 -10.34 16.85 -25.41
CA LYS A 142 -11.16 15.64 -25.46
C LYS A 142 -10.32 14.43 -25.91
N VAL A 143 -10.67 13.25 -25.43
CA VAL A 143 -9.97 12.00 -25.75
C VAL A 143 -10.02 11.65 -27.24
N GLU A 144 -11.11 11.98 -27.94
CA GLU A 144 -11.28 11.74 -29.39
C GLU A 144 -10.19 12.42 -30.24
N GLN A 145 -9.62 13.52 -29.73
CA GLN A 145 -8.57 14.29 -30.41
C GLN A 145 -7.18 13.63 -30.31
N LEU A 146 -7.06 12.54 -29.55
CA LEU A 146 -5.82 11.78 -29.44
C LEU A 146 -5.53 10.90 -30.67
N ARG A 147 -6.42 10.88 -31.64
CA ARG A 147 -6.24 10.12 -32.90
C ARG A 147 -4.96 10.57 -33.63
N GLY A 148 -4.11 9.59 -34.00
CA GLY A 148 -2.83 9.80 -34.66
C GLY A 148 -1.68 10.19 -33.75
N LEU A 149 -1.93 10.40 -32.44
CA LEU A 149 -0.92 10.89 -31.49
C LEU A 149 -0.21 9.75 -30.76
N LYS A 150 0.95 10.08 -30.17
CA LYS A 150 1.74 9.20 -29.32
C LYS A 150 1.30 9.33 -27.87
N ILE A 151 0.81 8.24 -27.30
CA ILE A 151 0.27 8.21 -25.93
C ILE A 151 1.17 7.33 -25.07
N ALA A 152 1.81 7.92 -24.06
CA ALA A 152 2.50 7.17 -23.04
C ALA A 152 1.50 6.41 -22.16
N ASN A 153 1.69 5.09 -22.02
CA ASN A 153 0.84 4.24 -21.21
C ASN A 153 1.65 3.15 -20.52
N GLN A 154 1.29 2.82 -19.27
CA GLN A 154 1.82 1.65 -18.59
C GLN A 154 1.02 0.41 -18.98
N THR A 155 1.27 -0.11 -20.18
CA THR A 155 0.57 -1.27 -20.75
C THR A 155 0.59 -2.45 -19.79
N GLY A 156 -0.60 -3.02 -19.52
CA GLY A 156 -0.78 -4.16 -18.60
C GLY A 156 -0.95 -3.76 -17.13
N SER A 157 -0.88 -2.48 -16.78
CA SER A 157 -1.35 -1.99 -15.48
C SER A 157 -2.87 -1.79 -15.49
N SER A 158 -3.47 -1.68 -14.28
CA SER A 158 -4.92 -1.41 -14.17
C SER A 158 -5.31 -0.11 -14.88
N VAL A 159 -4.55 0.96 -14.71
CA VAL A 159 -4.79 2.26 -15.38
C VAL A 159 -4.68 2.12 -16.89
N GLY A 160 -3.60 1.49 -17.35
CA GLY A 160 -3.38 1.28 -18.77
C GLY A 160 -4.48 0.44 -19.41
N ASN A 161 -4.94 -0.61 -18.75
CA ASN A 161 -6.02 -1.46 -19.25
C ASN A 161 -7.35 -0.70 -19.31
N ILE A 162 -7.72 0.07 -18.26
CA ILE A 162 -8.96 0.87 -18.28
C ILE A 162 -8.96 1.88 -19.42
N PHE A 163 -7.81 2.51 -19.69
CA PHE A 163 -7.71 3.41 -20.86
C PHE A 163 -7.98 2.68 -22.17
N VAL A 164 -7.29 1.55 -22.41
CA VAL A 164 -7.37 0.81 -23.67
C VAL A 164 -8.72 0.12 -23.85
N ASP A 165 -9.28 -0.43 -22.76
CA ASP A 165 -10.45 -1.32 -22.83
C ASP A 165 -11.78 -0.55 -22.64
N GLN A 166 -11.75 0.65 -22.05
CA GLN A 166 -12.96 1.40 -21.74
C GLN A 166 -12.92 2.84 -22.28
N ILE A 167 -11.90 3.65 -21.91
CA ILE A 167 -11.88 5.09 -22.20
C ILE A 167 -11.68 5.35 -23.69
N ALA A 168 -10.67 4.75 -24.32
CA ALA A 168 -10.39 4.95 -25.73
C ALA A 168 -11.55 4.45 -26.62
N PRO A 169 -12.13 3.23 -26.39
CA PRO A 169 -13.30 2.78 -27.14
C PRO A 169 -14.53 3.67 -26.97
N ALA A 170 -14.81 4.18 -25.76
CA ALA A 170 -15.92 5.09 -25.52
C ALA A 170 -15.76 6.42 -26.28
N ALA A 171 -14.51 6.85 -26.53
CA ALA A 171 -14.16 8.00 -27.37
C ALA A 171 -14.05 7.65 -28.87
N GLY A 172 -14.50 6.47 -29.30
CA GLY A 172 -14.43 6.04 -30.69
C GLY A 172 -13.02 5.76 -31.22
N LEU A 173 -12.05 5.57 -30.31
CA LEU A 173 -10.67 5.21 -30.67
C LEU A 173 -10.48 3.70 -30.57
N LYS A 174 -9.91 3.10 -31.61
CA LYS A 174 -9.54 1.67 -31.66
C LYS A 174 -8.03 1.54 -31.56
N LYS A 175 -7.56 0.34 -31.25
CA LYS A 175 -6.16 -0.01 -31.32
C LYS A 175 -5.62 0.25 -32.74
N GLY A 176 -4.57 1.08 -32.82
CA GLY A 176 -4.00 1.55 -34.10
C GLY A 176 -4.48 2.96 -34.52
N ASP A 177 -5.53 3.50 -33.89
CA ASP A 177 -5.93 4.89 -34.11
C ASP A 177 -4.99 5.91 -33.44
N TYR A 178 -4.16 5.44 -32.52
CA TYR A 178 -3.10 6.19 -31.83
C TYR A 178 -1.88 5.26 -31.64
N GLN A 179 -0.71 5.85 -31.41
CA GLN A 179 0.51 5.10 -31.10
C GLN A 179 0.68 4.98 -29.58
N GLU A 180 0.50 3.77 -29.04
CA GLU A 180 0.81 3.50 -27.63
C GLU A 180 2.32 3.38 -27.42
N VAL A 181 2.88 4.19 -26.51
CA VAL A 181 4.29 4.15 -26.11
C VAL A 181 4.36 3.62 -24.68
N ARG A 182 4.85 2.38 -24.54
CA ARG A 182 4.97 1.73 -23.23
C ARG A 182 6.09 2.35 -22.41
N MET A 183 5.76 2.84 -21.21
CA MET A 183 6.75 3.32 -20.24
C MET A 183 6.18 3.29 -18.80
N ASN A 184 7.07 3.48 -17.81
CA ASN A 184 6.67 3.59 -16.43
C ASN A 184 6.06 4.97 -16.13
N VAL A 185 5.19 5.03 -15.13
CA VAL A 185 4.46 6.26 -14.75
C VAL A 185 5.39 7.42 -14.37
N ASN A 186 6.53 7.15 -13.75
CA ASN A 186 7.52 8.15 -13.32
C ASN A 186 8.30 8.78 -14.50
N ASP A 187 8.32 8.14 -15.67
CA ASP A 187 9.09 8.61 -16.84
C ASP A 187 8.22 9.47 -17.79
N MET A 188 6.90 9.40 -17.66
CA MET A 188 5.95 9.98 -18.64
C MET A 188 5.98 11.51 -18.67
N VAL A 189 6.14 12.19 -17.51
CA VAL A 189 6.20 13.66 -17.45
C VAL A 189 7.43 14.18 -18.20
N ALA A 190 8.59 13.54 -17.99
CA ALA A 190 9.82 13.88 -18.70
C ALA A 190 9.69 13.63 -20.21
N ALA A 191 9.04 12.54 -20.61
CA ALA A 191 8.78 12.23 -22.02
C ALA A 191 7.86 13.26 -22.68
N MET A 192 6.83 13.76 -21.97
CA MET A 192 5.98 14.86 -22.44
C MET A 192 6.76 16.18 -22.57
N ALA A 193 7.58 16.52 -21.57
CA ALA A 193 8.45 17.70 -21.62
C ALA A 193 9.42 17.68 -22.79
N ALA A 194 10.02 16.49 -23.06
CA ALA A 194 10.90 16.26 -24.19
C ALA A 194 10.17 16.12 -25.54
N ARG A 195 8.82 16.21 -25.58
CA ARG A 195 7.98 16.07 -26.77
C ARG A 195 8.15 14.72 -27.50
N THR A 196 8.56 13.67 -26.81
CA THR A 196 8.65 12.31 -27.37
C THR A 196 7.30 11.60 -27.38
N VAL A 197 6.37 12.07 -26.53
CA VAL A 197 4.95 11.69 -26.52
C VAL A 197 4.05 12.93 -26.47
N ASP A 198 2.81 12.79 -26.93
CA ASP A 198 1.84 13.88 -27.07
C ASP A 198 0.84 13.91 -25.91
N ALA A 199 0.60 12.75 -25.30
CA ALA A 199 -0.24 12.60 -24.13
C ALA A 199 0.31 11.48 -23.23
N MET A 200 -0.18 11.43 -22.00
CA MET A 200 0.09 10.33 -21.07
C MET A 200 -1.19 9.88 -20.37
N VAL A 201 -1.24 8.61 -20.08
CA VAL A 201 -2.23 7.98 -19.20
C VAL A 201 -1.50 7.70 -17.87
N ASN A 202 -1.73 8.54 -16.88
CA ASN A 202 -0.91 8.53 -15.67
C ASN A 202 -1.73 8.75 -14.38
N VAL A 203 -1.06 8.71 -13.26
CA VAL A 203 -1.64 8.86 -11.92
C VAL A 203 -1.01 10.03 -11.17
N GLU A 204 -1.64 10.45 -10.06
CA GLU A 204 -1.02 11.41 -9.15
C GLU A 204 0.23 10.81 -8.46
N PRO A 205 1.26 11.63 -8.15
CA PRO A 205 1.31 13.09 -8.29
C PRO A 205 1.77 13.58 -9.69
N TYR A 206 2.04 12.69 -10.63
CA TYR A 206 2.63 13.02 -11.94
C TYR A 206 1.72 13.92 -12.79
N ASN A 207 0.40 13.74 -12.68
CA ASN A 207 -0.58 14.60 -13.35
C ASN A 207 -0.48 16.04 -12.83
N ALA A 208 -0.47 16.22 -11.51
CA ALA A 208 -0.34 17.52 -10.87
C ALA A 208 1.01 18.20 -11.17
N ILE A 209 2.10 17.43 -11.25
CA ILE A 209 3.42 17.95 -11.65
C ILE A 209 3.36 18.46 -13.09
N ALA A 210 2.81 17.68 -14.04
CA ALA A 210 2.71 18.10 -15.42
C ALA A 210 1.87 19.38 -15.60
N GLU A 211 0.79 19.53 -14.80
CA GLU A 211 -0.03 20.76 -14.82
C GLU A 211 0.72 21.95 -14.19
N ALA A 212 1.36 21.75 -13.04
CA ALA A 212 2.09 22.80 -12.31
C ALA A 212 3.28 23.33 -13.13
N ASP A 213 3.99 22.46 -13.83
CA ASP A 213 5.12 22.81 -14.70
C ASP A 213 4.67 23.35 -16.06
N GLY A 214 3.36 23.43 -16.33
CA GLY A 214 2.81 23.91 -17.60
C GLY A 214 3.06 23.00 -18.81
N ILE A 215 3.46 21.74 -18.56
CA ILE A 215 3.77 20.73 -19.58
C ILE A 215 2.48 20.16 -20.18
N GLY A 216 1.48 19.87 -19.33
CA GLY A 216 0.26 19.17 -19.71
C GLY A 216 -1.01 19.79 -19.13
N THR A 217 -2.14 19.32 -19.65
CA THR A 217 -3.48 19.63 -19.15
C THR A 217 -4.26 18.33 -19.01
N VAL A 218 -4.90 18.10 -17.86
CA VAL A 218 -5.82 16.98 -17.67
C VAL A 218 -7.02 17.17 -18.56
N ILE A 219 -7.31 16.21 -19.45
CA ILE A 219 -8.45 16.22 -20.38
C ILE A 219 -9.57 15.27 -19.94
N LEU A 220 -9.26 14.27 -19.11
CA LEU A 220 -10.23 13.36 -18.50
C LEU A 220 -9.61 12.74 -17.23
N ASP A 221 -10.31 12.79 -16.09
CA ASP A 221 -10.02 11.92 -14.96
C ASP A 221 -10.86 10.63 -15.02
N PHE A 222 -10.36 9.56 -14.41
CA PHE A 222 -10.98 8.23 -14.54
C PHE A 222 -12.23 8.05 -13.70
N SER A 223 -12.51 8.90 -12.72
CA SER A 223 -13.68 8.75 -11.82
C SER A 223 -15.03 8.78 -12.55
N HIS A 224 -15.06 9.38 -13.73
CA HIS A 224 -16.23 9.39 -14.60
C HIS A 224 -16.50 8.03 -15.26
N VAL A 225 -15.53 7.12 -15.26
CA VAL A 225 -15.60 5.80 -15.89
C VAL A 225 -15.47 4.71 -14.85
N ASP A 226 -14.55 4.87 -13.90
CA ASP A 226 -14.20 3.86 -12.91
C ASP A 226 -13.72 4.53 -11.61
N ARG A 227 -14.38 4.21 -10.48
CA ARG A 227 -13.94 4.67 -9.17
C ARG A 227 -12.60 4.07 -8.75
N MET A 228 -12.17 2.99 -9.38
CA MET A 228 -10.90 2.30 -9.18
C MET A 228 -10.66 1.91 -7.72
N PRO A 229 -11.37 0.93 -7.19
CA PRO A 229 -11.12 0.43 -5.85
C PRO A 229 -9.73 -0.21 -5.76
N VAL A 230 -8.98 0.15 -4.72
CA VAL A 230 -7.70 -0.46 -4.37
C VAL A 230 -7.93 -1.46 -3.26
N PHE A 231 -7.51 -2.68 -3.51
CA PHE A 231 -7.66 -3.81 -2.59
C PHE A 231 -6.44 -3.93 -1.68
N MET A 232 -6.68 -4.19 -0.41
CA MET A 232 -5.72 -4.85 0.45
C MET A 232 -5.87 -6.33 0.21
N ALA A 233 -4.91 -6.90 -0.50
CA ALA A 233 -4.84 -8.32 -0.73
C ALA A 233 -3.85 -8.99 0.22
N ALA A 234 -4.07 -10.27 0.49
CA ALA A 234 -3.21 -11.11 1.29
C ALA A 234 -2.97 -12.45 0.61
N THR A 235 -1.84 -13.09 0.91
CA THR A 235 -1.58 -14.46 0.49
C THR A 235 -2.44 -15.43 1.31
N PRO A 236 -2.94 -16.54 0.71
CA PRO A 236 -3.75 -17.52 1.42
C PRO A 236 -3.07 -18.05 2.68
N ASP A 237 -1.76 -18.33 2.58
CA ASP A 237 -0.97 -18.89 3.67
C ASP A 237 -0.89 -17.91 4.85
N PHE A 238 -0.69 -16.61 4.57
CA PHE A 238 -0.63 -15.60 5.62
C PHE A 238 -1.97 -15.44 6.35
N VAL A 239 -3.08 -15.39 5.60
CA VAL A 239 -4.44 -15.30 6.18
C VAL A 239 -4.78 -16.51 7.03
N GLN A 240 -4.39 -17.70 6.60
CA GLN A 240 -4.64 -18.95 7.34
C GLN A 240 -3.81 -19.03 8.63
N GLN A 241 -2.54 -18.64 8.57
CA GLN A 241 -1.61 -18.74 9.68
C GLN A 241 -1.76 -17.60 10.70
N ASN A 242 -2.18 -16.41 10.26
CA ASN A 242 -2.20 -15.19 11.05
C ASN A 242 -3.55 -14.44 11.02
N PRO A 243 -4.71 -15.11 11.23
CA PRO A 243 -6.01 -14.45 11.05
C PRO A 243 -6.22 -13.26 11.98
N ASP A 244 -5.73 -13.32 13.23
CA ASP A 244 -5.86 -12.23 14.19
C ASP A 244 -4.94 -11.06 13.88
N ALA A 245 -3.77 -11.30 13.27
CA ALA A 245 -2.90 -10.25 12.77
C ALA A 245 -3.55 -9.49 11.61
N VAL A 246 -4.27 -10.19 10.71
CA VAL A 246 -5.05 -9.53 9.63
C VAL A 246 -6.12 -8.61 10.21
N VAL A 247 -6.86 -9.07 11.25
CA VAL A 247 -7.86 -8.22 11.93
C VAL A 247 -7.20 -7.00 12.60
N ALA A 248 -6.09 -7.20 13.32
CA ALA A 248 -5.36 -6.11 13.97
C ALA A 248 -4.80 -5.11 12.93
N TYR A 249 -4.33 -5.60 11.80
CA TYR A 249 -3.88 -4.79 10.67
C TYR A 249 -5.03 -3.94 10.09
N LEU A 250 -6.22 -4.52 9.90
CA LEU A 250 -7.40 -3.77 9.42
C LEU A 250 -7.91 -2.74 10.43
N LYS A 251 -7.78 -2.99 11.75
CA LYS A 251 -8.02 -1.97 12.77
C LYS A 251 -7.05 -0.78 12.66
N ALA A 252 -5.79 -1.02 12.31
CA ALA A 252 -4.84 0.06 12.01
C ALA A 252 -5.27 0.88 10.79
N TRP A 253 -5.87 0.25 9.78
CA TRP A 253 -6.44 0.94 8.62
C TRP A 253 -7.64 1.83 8.98
N LEU A 254 -8.47 1.43 9.94
CA LEU A 254 -9.55 2.30 10.45
C LEU A 254 -8.98 3.57 11.11
N ASP A 255 -7.86 3.45 11.82
CA ASP A 255 -7.18 4.64 12.37
C ASP A 255 -6.61 5.53 11.26
N VAL A 256 -6.03 4.94 10.21
CA VAL A 256 -5.53 5.68 9.03
C VAL A 256 -6.68 6.43 8.36
N ALA A 257 -7.82 5.79 8.11
CA ALA A 257 -8.98 6.43 7.51
C ALA A 257 -9.47 7.63 8.34
N ARG A 258 -9.46 7.48 9.67
CA ARG A 258 -9.76 8.58 10.59
C ARG A 258 -8.76 9.72 10.45
N ASP A 259 -7.46 9.42 10.35
CA ASP A 259 -6.43 10.44 10.19
C ASP A 259 -6.56 11.20 8.86
N PHE A 260 -6.86 10.51 7.77
CA PHE A 260 -7.12 11.17 6.48
C PHE A 260 -8.29 12.15 6.55
N LYS A 261 -9.34 11.81 7.32
CA LYS A 261 -10.53 12.65 7.50
C LYS A 261 -10.30 13.80 8.48
N GLU A 262 -9.72 13.52 9.65
CA GLU A 262 -9.65 14.46 10.77
C GLU A 262 -8.33 15.25 10.84
N ARG A 263 -7.25 14.69 10.27
CA ARG A 263 -5.89 15.24 10.35
C ARG A 263 -5.18 15.29 8.98
N PRO A 264 -5.85 15.74 7.90
CA PRO A 264 -5.31 15.67 6.53
C PRO A 264 -3.98 16.44 6.37
N GLN A 265 -3.75 17.51 7.15
CA GLN A 265 -2.47 18.25 7.12
C GLN A 265 -1.32 17.39 7.60
N LYS A 266 -1.48 16.71 8.75
CA LYS A 266 -0.47 15.79 9.30
C LYS A 266 -0.18 14.64 8.33
N VAL A 267 -1.23 14.05 7.75
CA VAL A 267 -1.08 12.99 6.74
C VAL A 267 -0.27 13.49 5.56
N ALA A 268 -0.62 14.67 5.03
CA ALA A 268 0.08 15.27 3.90
C ALA A 268 1.56 15.55 4.20
N GLU A 269 1.90 16.04 5.39
CA GLU A 269 3.29 16.30 5.79
C GLU A 269 4.13 15.02 5.82
N VAL A 270 3.59 13.93 6.40
CA VAL A 270 4.30 12.64 6.47
C VAL A 270 4.54 12.09 5.05
N ILE A 271 3.52 12.11 4.19
CA ILE A 271 3.62 11.56 2.85
C ILE A 271 4.46 12.46 1.93
N TYR A 272 4.36 13.79 2.07
CA TYR A 272 5.17 14.74 1.30
C TYR A 272 6.67 14.50 1.48
N GLY A 273 7.10 14.14 2.69
CA GLY A 273 8.48 13.76 2.98
C GLY A 273 8.98 12.55 2.15
N PHE A 274 8.09 11.62 1.78
CA PHE A 274 8.45 10.51 0.90
C PHE A 274 8.85 11.00 -0.50
N PHE A 275 8.08 11.91 -1.09
CA PHE A 275 8.34 12.41 -2.44
C PHE A 275 9.55 13.33 -2.49
N THR A 276 9.66 14.26 -1.53
CA THR A 276 10.82 15.17 -1.46
C THR A 276 12.12 14.43 -1.19
N GLY A 277 12.08 13.39 -0.33
CA GLY A 277 13.22 12.51 -0.07
C GLY A 277 13.67 11.71 -1.29
N LYS A 278 12.80 11.55 -2.30
CA LYS A 278 13.12 10.92 -3.60
C LYS A 278 13.48 11.94 -4.69
N GLY A 279 13.60 13.22 -4.34
CA GLY A 279 13.99 14.27 -5.28
C GLY A 279 12.85 14.81 -6.16
N TYR A 280 11.59 14.50 -5.84
CA TYR A 280 10.46 15.12 -6.55
C TYR A 280 10.36 16.61 -6.18
N ASN A 281 10.39 17.46 -7.19
CA ASN A 281 10.25 18.91 -7.04
C ASN A 281 8.80 19.31 -7.28
N MET A 282 8.01 19.38 -6.21
CA MET A 282 6.64 19.92 -6.25
C MET A 282 6.35 20.69 -4.96
N SER A 283 5.47 21.70 -5.02
CA SER A 283 5.06 22.42 -3.83
C SER A 283 4.18 21.55 -2.94
N LEU A 284 4.18 21.84 -1.62
CA LEU A 284 3.28 21.14 -0.68
C LEU A 284 1.80 21.36 -1.06
N GLU A 285 1.47 22.52 -1.64
CA GLU A 285 0.11 22.83 -2.11
C GLU A 285 -0.29 21.92 -3.28
N THR A 286 0.56 21.80 -4.31
CA THR A 286 0.36 20.87 -5.43
C THR A 286 0.19 19.43 -4.92
N PHE A 287 1.03 19.04 -3.96
CA PHE A 287 0.95 17.72 -3.35
C PHE A 287 -0.37 17.49 -2.59
N ARG A 288 -0.81 18.45 -1.76
CA ARG A 288 -2.08 18.36 -1.03
C ARG A 288 -3.27 18.24 -1.97
N LYS A 289 -3.26 18.99 -3.08
CA LYS A 289 -4.28 18.87 -4.12
C LYS A 289 -4.31 17.48 -4.73
N ALA A 290 -3.15 16.89 -5.04
CA ALA A 290 -3.06 15.53 -5.54
C ALA A 290 -3.55 14.50 -4.50
N LEU A 291 -3.13 14.61 -3.24
CA LEU A 291 -3.52 13.71 -2.16
C LEU A 291 -5.03 13.77 -1.85
N SER A 292 -5.66 14.93 -1.97
CA SER A 292 -7.11 15.10 -1.71
C SER A 292 -8.01 14.35 -2.71
N LYS A 293 -7.44 13.82 -3.79
CA LYS A 293 -8.16 12.98 -4.76
C LYS A 293 -8.22 11.51 -4.35
N VAL A 294 -7.51 11.11 -3.30
CA VAL A 294 -7.54 9.75 -2.74
C VAL A 294 -8.64 9.66 -1.69
N GLU A 295 -9.57 8.73 -1.85
CA GLU A 295 -10.68 8.50 -0.92
C GLU A 295 -10.37 7.25 -0.08
N VAL A 296 -9.93 7.44 1.18
CA VAL A 296 -9.60 6.33 2.09
C VAL A 296 -10.84 5.95 2.89
N ASP A 297 -11.44 4.80 2.55
CA ASP A 297 -12.63 4.26 3.21
C ASP A 297 -12.57 2.72 3.24
N PRO A 298 -11.91 2.13 4.26
CA PRO A 298 -11.73 0.68 4.33
C PRO A 298 -13.05 -0.07 4.50
N GLY A 299 -13.38 -0.96 3.57
CA GLY A 299 -14.63 -1.74 3.61
C GLY A 299 -14.82 -2.61 2.38
N PHE A 300 -16.05 -3.10 2.22
CA PHE A 300 -16.51 -3.77 1.00
C PHE A 300 -17.77 -3.04 0.51
N PRO A 301 -17.69 -2.18 -0.51
CA PRO A 301 -18.83 -1.45 -1.02
C PRO A 301 -19.85 -2.41 -1.66
N PRO A 302 -21.17 -2.09 -1.60
CA PRO A 302 -22.23 -2.98 -2.08
C PRO A 302 -22.14 -3.30 -3.58
N ASP A 303 -21.63 -2.38 -4.37
CA ASP A 303 -21.46 -2.47 -5.82
C ASP A 303 -20.16 -3.17 -6.26
N LEU A 304 -19.38 -3.67 -5.30
CA LEU A 304 -18.07 -4.28 -5.58
C LEU A 304 -18.18 -5.55 -6.44
N ARG A 305 -19.15 -6.44 -6.15
CA ARG A 305 -19.29 -7.70 -6.92
C ARG A 305 -19.60 -7.48 -8.40
N PRO A 306 -20.59 -6.65 -8.78
CA PRO A 306 -20.81 -6.28 -10.18
C PRO A 306 -19.58 -5.68 -10.86
N TYR A 307 -18.88 -4.78 -10.17
CA TYR A 307 -17.62 -4.21 -10.65
C TYR A 307 -16.57 -5.29 -10.95
N MET A 308 -16.31 -6.19 -10.00
CA MET A 308 -15.34 -7.26 -10.14
C MET A 308 -15.72 -8.25 -11.24
N GLN A 309 -17.01 -8.58 -11.35
CA GLN A 309 -17.53 -9.46 -12.39
C GLN A 309 -17.28 -8.89 -13.78
N HIS A 310 -17.59 -7.60 -13.99
CA HIS A 310 -17.36 -6.92 -15.26
C HIS A 310 -15.89 -6.96 -15.68
N HIS A 311 -14.98 -6.62 -14.78
CA HIS A 311 -13.53 -6.67 -15.07
C HIS A 311 -13.03 -8.11 -15.31
N ALA A 312 -13.55 -9.10 -14.58
CA ALA A 312 -13.18 -10.49 -14.79
C ALA A 312 -13.61 -11.01 -16.16
N GLU A 313 -14.79 -10.62 -16.66
CA GLU A 313 -15.26 -10.98 -18.01
C GLU A 313 -14.35 -10.39 -19.10
N ILE A 314 -13.90 -9.13 -18.95
CA ILE A 314 -12.94 -8.51 -19.87
C ILE A 314 -11.62 -9.29 -19.84
N LEU A 315 -11.06 -9.56 -18.66
CA LEU A 315 -9.79 -10.28 -18.50
C LEU A 315 -9.86 -11.72 -19.01
N LEU A 316 -11.00 -12.40 -18.87
CA LEU A 316 -11.24 -13.73 -19.42
C LEU A 316 -11.26 -13.70 -20.95
N LYS A 317 -12.00 -12.76 -21.55
CA LYS A 317 -12.04 -12.54 -23.00
C LYS A 317 -10.65 -12.26 -23.57
N GLU A 318 -9.83 -11.53 -22.84
CA GLU A 318 -8.44 -11.24 -23.21
C GLU A 318 -7.45 -12.37 -22.89
N LYS A 319 -7.93 -13.48 -22.33
CA LYS A 319 -7.11 -14.65 -21.92
C LYS A 319 -6.04 -14.29 -20.88
N LYS A 320 -6.28 -13.26 -20.06
CA LYS A 320 -5.41 -12.86 -18.94
C LYS A 320 -5.65 -13.68 -17.68
N ILE A 321 -6.84 -14.27 -17.56
CA ILE A 321 -7.23 -15.22 -16.50
C ILE A 321 -7.79 -16.51 -17.12
N SER A 322 -7.80 -17.59 -16.35
CA SER A 322 -8.26 -18.90 -16.78
C SER A 322 -9.77 -19.12 -16.59
N ALA A 323 -10.36 -18.49 -15.59
CA ALA A 323 -11.77 -18.55 -15.24
C ALA A 323 -12.22 -17.31 -14.46
N ILE A 324 -13.53 -17.05 -14.43
CA ILE A 324 -14.13 -16.06 -13.52
C ILE A 324 -13.94 -16.55 -12.07
N PRO A 325 -13.41 -15.71 -11.15
CA PRO A 325 -13.23 -16.08 -9.75
C PRO A 325 -14.53 -16.45 -9.04
N ASP A 326 -14.44 -17.41 -8.11
CA ASP A 326 -15.47 -17.58 -7.09
C ASP A 326 -15.33 -16.46 -6.04
N TRP A 327 -16.19 -15.44 -6.15
CA TRP A 327 -16.12 -14.27 -5.28
C TRP A 327 -16.31 -14.57 -3.80
N SER A 328 -16.94 -15.69 -3.44
CA SER A 328 -17.09 -16.13 -2.05
C SER A 328 -15.76 -16.59 -1.44
N LYS A 329 -14.81 -17.00 -2.28
CA LYS A 329 -13.47 -17.40 -1.88
C LYS A 329 -12.45 -16.27 -2.04
N ALA A 330 -12.62 -15.47 -3.10
CA ALA A 330 -11.72 -14.38 -3.42
C ALA A 330 -11.85 -13.18 -2.46
N LEU A 331 -13.07 -12.88 -2.00
CA LEU A 331 -13.37 -11.75 -1.11
C LEU A 331 -13.62 -12.25 0.31
N ARG A 332 -12.94 -11.67 1.29
CA ARG A 332 -12.99 -12.06 2.70
C ARG A 332 -13.47 -10.90 3.60
N PRO A 333 -14.76 -10.52 3.50
CA PRO A 333 -15.34 -9.44 4.28
C PRO A 333 -15.35 -9.71 5.79
N ASP A 334 -15.35 -10.99 6.19
CA ASP A 334 -15.32 -11.45 7.57
C ASP A 334 -14.19 -10.82 8.41
N PHE A 335 -13.03 -10.56 7.82
CA PHE A 335 -11.93 -9.88 8.51
C PHE A 335 -12.24 -8.42 8.83
N MET A 336 -12.84 -7.71 7.87
CA MET A 336 -13.20 -6.31 8.06
C MET A 336 -14.37 -6.15 9.04
N GLU A 337 -15.34 -7.05 9.01
CA GLU A 337 -16.44 -7.12 9.97
C GLU A 337 -15.91 -7.32 11.39
N ARG A 338 -15.00 -8.26 11.59
CA ARG A 338 -14.31 -8.48 12.88
C ARG A 338 -13.49 -7.27 13.32
N ALA A 339 -12.83 -6.58 12.40
CA ALA A 339 -12.08 -5.37 12.72
C ALA A 339 -12.99 -4.24 13.21
N ARG A 340 -14.15 -4.05 12.59
CA ARG A 340 -15.14 -3.03 12.98
C ARG A 340 -15.87 -3.36 14.28
N ALA A 341 -16.20 -4.63 14.54
CA ALA A 341 -16.92 -5.06 15.74
C ALA A 341 -16.12 -4.84 17.05
N GLY A 342 -14.80 -4.69 16.96
CA GLY A 342 -13.92 -4.46 18.11
C GLY A 342 -13.12 -3.14 18.03
N ALA A 343 -13.60 -2.17 17.27
CA ALA A 343 -12.98 -0.85 17.09
C ALA A 343 -13.59 0.20 18.01
#